data_396acbcdf84ca847675bd5a655ebb175
#
_entry.id   396acbcdf84ca847675bd5a655ebb175
#
_cell.length_a   1.000
_cell.length_b   1.000
_cell.length_c   1.000
_cell.angle_alpha   90.00
_cell.angle_beta   90.00
_cell.angle_gamma   90.00
#
_symmetry.space_group_name_H-M   'P 1'
#
loop_
_entity.id
_entity.type
_entity.pdbx_description
1 polymer ?
#
loop_
_entity_poly.entity_id
_entity_poly.type
_entity_poly.pdbx_seq_one_letter_code
_entity_poly.pdbx_strand_id
1 'polypeptide(L)'
;QHSRSQSVSDFKTAHETFERALLEIPKSGEVWCEGARLAMSNHPNNCFYNLEKALKYIDFAIQFTPQYGDSFLEMIKLCELMKQNNKYGIQ
;
A
#
# COMPACT_ATOMS: atom_id res chain seq x y z
N GLN A 1 16.05 12.88 6.03
CA GLN A 1 15.98 12.80 5.65
C GLN A 1 15.79 12.67 4.85
N HIS A 2 15.91 12.60 4.36
CA HIS A 2 15.68 12.51 3.55
C HIS A 2 15.61 11.70 2.67
N SER A 3 15.60 11.37 2.55
CA SER A 3 15.41 10.38 1.93
C SER A 3 14.71 10.47 0.71
N ARG A 4 14.95 11.15 -0.02
CA ARG A 4 14.34 11.36 -1.17
C ARG A 4 14.67 10.40 -2.23
N SER A 5 15.69 9.70 -2.20
CA SER A 5 15.94 8.81 -3.31
C SER A 5 15.88 7.37 -2.85
N GLN A 6 14.72 6.80 -3.00
CA GLN A 6 14.55 5.39 -2.70
C GLN A 6 14.95 4.55 -3.90
N SER A 7 15.75 3.54 -3.65
CA SER A 7 16.22 2.65 -4.70
C SER A 7 15.32 1.44 -4.83
N VAL A 8 15.56 0.65 -5.88
CA VAL A 8 14.84 -0.61 -6.05
C VAL A 8 15.03 -1.49 -4.82
N SER A 9 16.25 -1.49 -4.28
CA SER A 9 16.57 -2.30 -3.12
C SER A 9 15.73 -1.89 -1.91
N ASP A 10 15.47 -0.59 -1.75
CA ASP A 10 14.66 -0.13 -0.63
C ASP A 10 13.24 -0.65 -0.71
N PHE A 11 12.67 -0.66 -1.91
CA PHE A 11 11.32 -1.17 -2.09
C PHE A 11 11.27 -2.68 -1.90
N LYS A 12 12.30 -3.39 -2.35
CA LYS A 12 12.37 -4.84 -2.15
C LYS A 12 12.43 -5.17 -0.66
N THR A 13 13.24 -4.42 0.09
CA THR A 13 13.35 -4.64 1.53
C THR A 13 12.01 -4.41 2.20
N ALA A 14 11.33 -3.34 1.83
CA ALA A 14 10.02 -3.03 2.40
C ALA A 14 9.03 -4.16 2.12
N HIS A 15 9.05 -4.68 0.89
CA HIS A 15 8.15 -5.75 0.52
C HIS A 15 8.45 -7.03 1.31
N GLU A 16 9.72 -7.36 1.46
CA GLU A 16 10.12 -8.53 2.22
C GLU A 16 9.71 -8.41 3.68
N THR A 17 9.89 -7.21 4.25
CA THR A 17 9.48 -6.96 5.62
C THR A 17 7.98 -7.15 5.78
N PHE A 18 7.23 -6.64 4.83
CA PHE A 18 5.78 -6.79 4.84
C PHE A 18 5.37 -8.27 4.78
N GLU A 19 5.98 -9.03 3.88
CA GLU A 19 5.64 -10.45 3.76
C GLU A 19 6.01 -11.22 5.02
N ARG A 20 7.15 -10.89 5.62
CA ARG A 20 7.57 -11.54 6.85
C ARG A 20 6.59 -11.23 7.98
N ALA A 21 6.16 -9.97 8.06
CA ALA A 21 5.20 -9.58 9.09
C ALA A 21 3.88 -10.32 8.92
N LEU A 22 3.48 -10.56 7.67
CA LEU A 22 2.25 -11.30 7.41
C LEU A 22 2.33 -12.73 7.94
N LEU A 23 3.50 -13.34 7.88
CA LEU A 23 3.66 -14.69 8.40
C LEU A 23 3.51 -14.72 9.91
N GLU A 24 3.93 -13.65 10.58
CA GLU A 24 3.86 -13.59 12.04
C GLU A 24 2.53 -13.04 12.52
N ILE A 25 2.02 -12.02 11.87
CA ILE A 25 0.80 -11.35 12.29
C ILE A 25 -0.13 -11.15 11.09
N PRO A 26 -0.74 -12.24 10.60
CA PRO A 26 -1.53 -12.17 9.37
C PRO A 26 -2.83 -11.38 9.49
N LYS A 27 -3.30 -11.15 10.71
CA LYS A 27 -4.58 -10.46 10.91
C LYS A 27 -4.42 -9.07 11.49
N SER A 28 -3.31 -8.41 11.21
CA SER A 28 -3.08 -7.05 11.70
C SER A 28 -3.39 -6.04 10.61
N GLY A 29 -4.35 -5.16 10.89
CA GLY A 29 -4.67 -4.10 9.93
C GLY A 29 -3.48 -3.21 9.65
N GLU A 30 -2.63 -3.01 10.67
CA GLU A 30 -1.44 -2.19 10.48
C GLU A 30 -0.51 -2.79 9.44
N VAL A 31 -0.30 -4.11 9.50
CA VAL A 31 0.57 -4.78 8.54
C VAL A 31 -0.01 -4.67 7.13
N TRP A 32 -1.29 -4.91 6.99
CA TRP A 32 -1.92 -4.81 5.68
C TRP A 32 -1.88 -3.37 5.13
N CYS A 33 -1.97 -2.37 6.03
CA CYS A 33 -1.83 -0.98 5.60
C CYS A 33 -0.44 -0.70 5.06
N GLU A 34 0.59 -1.26 5.69
CA GLU A 34 1.95 -1.09 5.19
C GLU A 34 2.08 -1.64 3.78
N GLY A 35 1.50 -2.81 3.55
CA GLY A 35 1.52 -3.38 2.20
C GLY A 35 0.79 -2.51 1.21
N ALA A 36 -0.34 -1.94 1.63
CA ALA A 36 -1.10 -1.07 0.75
C ALA A 36 -0.31 0.19 0.39
N ARG A 37 0.38 0.77 1.37
CA ARG A 37 1.19 1.96 1.11
C ARG A 37 2.26 1.66 0.08
N LEU A 38 2.91 0.52 0.22
CA LEU A 38 3.93 0.12 -0.74
C LEU A 38 3.33 0.00 -2.13
N ALA A 39 2.17 -0.66 -2.22
CA ALA A 39 1.52 -0.86 -3.52
C ALA A 39 1.03 0.45 -4.13
N MET A 40 0.75 1.45 -3.29
CA MET A 40 0.29 2.75 -3.76
C MET A 40 1.41 3.72 -4.11
N SER A 41 2.63 3.40 -3.75
CA SER A 41 3.74 4.33 -3.94
C SER A 41 4.13 4.39 -5.41
N ASN A 42 3.78 5.47 -6.06
CA ASN A 42 4.08 5.64 -7.48
C ASN A 42 5.49 6.20 -7.64
N HIS A 43 6.45 5.32 -7.71
CA HIS A 43 7.84 5.68 -7.81
C HIS A 43 8.50 4.83 -8.91
N PRO A 44 9.39 5.41 -9.72
CA PRO A 44 9.97 4.66 -10.84
C PRO A 44 10.75 3.42 -10.41
N ASN A 45 11.26 3.42 -9.18
CA ASN A 45 12.00 2.27 -8.68
C ASN A 45 11.11 1.26 -7.96
N ASN A 46 9.82 1.54 -7.85
CA ASN A 46 8.91 0.65 -7.13
C ASN A 46 8.26 -0.33 -8.10
N CYS A 47 8.80 -1.54 -8.16
CA CYS A 47 8.26 -2.58 -9.03
C CYS A 47 7.01 -3.24 -8.44
N PHE A 48 6.66 -2.89 -7.21
CA PHE A 48 5.48 -3.46 -6.56
C PHE A 48 4.25 -2.57 -6.66
N TYR A 49 4.37 -1.43 -7.34
CA TYR A 49 3.27 -0.50 -7.49
C TYR A 49 2.10 -1.18 -8.19
N ASN A 50 0.96 -1.21 -7.52
CA ASN A 50 -0.23 -1.83 -8.07
C ASN A 50 -1.44 -1.37 -7.26
N LEU A 51 -2.26 -0.49 -7.84
CA LEU A 51 -3.38 0.07 -7.11
C LEU A 51 -4.44 -0.97 -6.79
N GLU A 52 -4.61 -1.97 -7.65
CA GLU A 52 -5.59 -3.01 -7.38
C GLU A 52 -5.20 -3.83 -6.16
N LYS A 53 -3.91 -4.16 -6.04
CA LYS A 53 -3.45 -4.87 -4.86
C LYS A 53 -3.58 -4.01 -3.61
N ALA A 54 -3.29 -2.72 -3.76
CA ALA A 54 -3.43 -1.81 -2.62
C ALA A 54 -4.86 -1.82 -2.10
N LEU A 55 -5.81 -1.84 -3.01
CA LEU A 55 -7.22 -1.89 -2.62
C LEU A 55 -7.53 -3.16 -1.82
N LYS A 56 -7.01 -4.29 -2.28
CA LYS A 56 -7.23 -5.56 -1.58
C LYS A 56 -6.59 -5.52 -0.18
N TYR A 57 -5.38 -4.99 -0.10
CA TYR A 57 -4.69 -4.90 1.18
C TYR A 57 -5.46 -4.03 2.16
N ILE A 58 -5.97 -2.90 1.70
CA ILE A 58 -6.73 -2.01 2.57
C ILE A 58 -8.03 -2.68 3.00
N ASP A 59 -8.67 -3.40 2.09
CA ASP A 59 -9.88 -4.12 2.42
C ASP A 59 -9.63 -5.13 3.54
N PHE A 60 -8.54 -5.88 3.43
CA PHE A 60 -8.16 -6.81 4.49
C PHE A 60 -7.88 -6.08 5.79
N ALA A 61 -7.20 -4.93 5.70
CA ALA A 61 -6.88 -4.17 6.90
C ALA A 61 -8.15 -3.78 7.63
N ILE A 62 -9.15 -3.34 6.91
CA ILE A 62 -10.42 -2.93 7.51
C ILE A 62 -11.14 -4.14 8.10
N GLN A 63 -11.10 -5.27 7.40
CA GLN A 63 -11.78 -6.47 7.88
C GLN A 63 -11.16 -7.00 9.18
N PHE A 64 -9.83 -7.01 9.23
CA PHE A 64 -9.14 -7.56 10.40
C PHE A 64 -9.11 -6.59 11.56
N THR A 65 -8.98 -5.30 11.29
CA THR A 65 -8.88 -4.30 12.33
C THR A 65 -9.69 -3.06 11.96
N PRO A 66 -11.01 -3.15 12.04
CA PRO A 66 -11.88 -2.05 11.60
C PRO A 66 -11.70 -0.76 12.41
N GLN A 67 -11.21 -0.88 13.65
CA GLN A 67 -11.01 0.30 14.47
C GLN A 67 -9.69 1.03 14.19
N TYR A 68 -8.87 0.48 13.31
CA TYR A 68 -7.61 1.12 12.94
C TYR A 68 -7.90 2.22 11.92
N GLY A 69 -7.95 3.46 12.39
CA GLY A 69 -8.38 4.58 11.57
C GLY A 69 -7.53 4.85 10.34
N ASP A 70 -6.23 4.50 10.41
CA ASP A 70 -5.34 4.73 9.27
C ASP A 70 -5.79 3.97 8.02
N SER A 71 -6.47 2.84 8.22
CA SER A 71 -6.98 2.08 7.08
C SER A 71 -7.92 2.91 6.23
N PHE A 72 -8.80 3.66 6.88
CA PHE A 72 -9.76 4.49 6.16
C PHE A 72 -9.06 5.65 5.46
N LEU A 73 -8.03 6.21 6.09
CA LEU A 73 -7.27 7.28 5.46
C LEU A 73 -6.56 6.79 4.21
N GLU A 74 -5.97 5.60 4.28
CA GLU A 74 -5.32 5.02 3.12
C GLU A 74 -6.33 4.72 2.02
N MET A 75 -7.52 4.26 2.41
CA MET A 75 -8.58 4.01 1.43
C MET A 75 -8.96 5.28 0.68
N ILE A 76 -9.07 6.39 1.40
CA ILE A 76 -9.41 7.67 0.77
C ILE A 76 -8.32 8.07 -0.21
N LYS A 77 -7.06 7.93 0.19
CA LYS A 77 -5.94 8.24 -0.71
C LYS A 77 -5.99 7.38 -1.96
N LEU A 78 -6.25 6.10 -1.78
CA LEU A 78 -6.31 5.18 -2.90
C LEU A 78 -7.43 5.54 -3.85
N CYS A 79 -8.58 5.90 -3.31
CA CYS A 79 -9.70 6.31 -4.15
C CYS A 79 -9.35 7.52 -4.99
N GLU A 80 -8.63 8.48 -4.40
CA GLU A 80 -8.20 9.65 -5.14
C GLU A 80 -7.25 9.28 -6.27
N LEU A 81 -6.31 8.39 -5.98
CA LEU A 81 -5.35 7.95 -6.99
C LEU A 81 -6.06 7.24 -8.14
N MET A 82 -7.03 6.41 -7.81
CA MET A 82 -7.77 5.69 -8.84
C MET A 82 -8.61 6.63 -9.69
N LYS A 83 -9.17 7.65 -9.08
CA LYS A 83 -9.91 8.66 -9.84
C LYS A 83 -9.02 9.37 -10.83
N GLN A 84 -7.81 9.72 -10.39
CA GLN A 84 -6.87 10.40 -11.26
C GLN A 84 -6.48 9.51 -12.42
N ASN A 85 -6.24 8.23 -12.16
CA ASN A 85 -5.91 7.30 -13.22
C ASN A 85 -7.05 7.19 -14.23
N ASN A 86 -8.28 7.06 -13.74
CA ASN A 86 -9.43 6.98 -14.63
C ASN A 86 -9.56 8.21 -15.48
N LYS A 87 -9.32 9.35 -14.87
CA LYS A 87 -9.45 10.61 -15.58
C LYS A 87 -8.52 10.69 -16.77
N TYR A 88 -7.31 10.19 -16.60
CA TYR A 88 -6.34 10.21 -17.69
C TYR A 88 -6.46 9.01 -18.60
N GLY A 89 -6.96 7.96 -18.07
CA GLY A 89 -7.06 6.73 -18.84
C GLY A 89 -8.30 6.63 -19.64
N ILE A 90 -9.19 7.51 -19.64
CA ILE A 90 -10.33 7.50 -20.25
C ILE A 90 -10.57 6.99 -21.22
N GLN A 91 -10.68 6.66 -21.22
CA GLN A 91 -10.89 6.30 -21.94
C GLN A 91 -11.57 6.19 -22.06
#